data_5bcc975d60660fc9f53fb5bcc4c138b5
#
_entry.id   5bcc975d60660fc9f53fb5bcc4c138b5
#
_cell.length_a   1.000
_cell.length_b   1.000
_cell.length_c   1.000
_cell.angle_alpha   90.00
_cell.angle_beta   90.00
_cell.angle_gamma   90.00
#
_symmetry.space_group_name_H-M   'P 1'
#
loop_
_entity.id
_entity.type
_entity.pdbx_description
1 polymer ?
#
loop_
_entity_poly.entity_id
_entity_poly.type
_entity_poly.pdbx_seq_one_letter_code
_entity_poly.pdbx_strand_id
1 'polypeptide(L)'
;MKSERMRIKPMKQRLMIIIGFVLLCLQILKAQEKVNIWQGTACRKNVEMTAYLAKGGSKMAVIVCPGGSYLWHDMNGEGHEVGKWLQNNGISAFVLHYRTAGFMAFFLHYRLLFRGVRYPDALDDLTQATLYIKEHAREYGVCSDSIGAMGFSAGGHLVLSGVTLRQLPLTFVAPIYPVVTMNGKYVHKRSRRALLGDNRKNSRLLRDSLSIEHHISASCPPVFLVNCKDDPIVKYQNSELLDSALTVHNIPHQYIQYKTGGHGFGASDTKGSPECRQWKKEFLVWIRKLQTQ
;
A
#
# COMPACT_ATOMS: atom_id res chain seq x y z
N MET A 1 -3.40 -62.54 29.00
CA MET A 1 -4.11 -61.24 28.75
C MET A 1 -3.33 -60.00 29.16
N LYS A 2 -2.03 -59.85 28.84
CA LYS A 2 -1.22 -58.65 29.19
C LYS A 2 -0.47 -58.04 27.99
N SER A 3 -0.68 -58.48 26.76
CA SER A 3 0.12 -58.06 25.60
C SER A 3 -0.53 -56.98 24.68
N GLU A 4 -1.82 -56.73 24.77
CA GLU A 4 -2.49 -55.82 23.82
C GLU A 4 -2.55 -54.32 24.26
N ARG A 5 -2.39 -54.04 25.55
CA ARG A 5 -2.49 -52.62 26.01
C ARG A 5 -1.26 -51.73 25.71
N MET A 6 -0.12 -52.31 25.33
CA MET A 6 1.13 -51.54 25.11
C MET A 6 1.29 -51.00 23.67
N ARG A 7 0.52 -51.48 22.70
CA ARG A 7 0.62 -51.00 21.27
C ARG A 7 -0.30 -49.82 20.91
N ILE A 8 -1.31 -49.54 21.69
CA ILE A 8 -2.31 -48.49 21.35
C ILE A 8 -1.81 -47.09 21.74
N LYS A 9 -1.03 -46.91 22.80
CA LYS A 9 -0.47 -45.63 23.24
C LYS A 9 0.40 -44.91 22.17
N PRO A 10 1.40 -45.61 21.56
CA PRO A 10 2.27 -44.89 20.60
C PRO A 10 1.54 -44.50 19.30
N MET A 11 0.53 -45.24 18.89
CA MET A 11 -0.25 -44.92 17.68
C MET A 11 -1.15 -43.69 17.89
N LYS A 12 -1.83 -43.57 19.02
CA LYS A 12 -2.61 -42.35 19.37
C LYS A 12 -1.74 -41.13 19.51
N GLN A 13 -0.56 -41.29 20.10
CA GLN A 13 0.37 -40.18 20.26
C GLN A 13 0.96 -39.72 18.91
N ARG A 14 1.27 -40.63 17.99
CA ARG A 14 1.67 -40.33 16.61
C ARG A 14 0.56 -39.65 15.82
N LEU A 15 -0.67 -40.12 15.97
CA LEU A 15 -1.83 -39.51 15.32
C LEU A 15 -2.08 -38.07 15.82
N MET A 16 -1.97 -37.82 17.13
CA MET A 16 -2.09 -36.48 17.70
C MET A 16 -0.99 -35.54 17.22
N ILE A 17 0.26 -36.03 17.08
CA ILE A 17 1.37 -35.24 16.53
C ILE A 17 1.12 -34.90 15.06
N ILE A 18 0.63 -35.86 14.26
CA ILE A 18 0.29 -35.64 12.85
C ILE A 18 -0.86 -34.64 12.71
N ILE A 19 -1.91 -34.77 13.51
CA ILE A 19 -3.04 -33.82 13.52
C ILE A 19 -2.55 -32.44 13.96
N GLY A 20 -1.72 -32.32 14.98
CA GLY A 20 -1.11 -31.07 15.41
C GLY A 20 -0.26 -30.44 14.33
N PHE A 21 0.55 -31.24 13.61
CA PHE A 21 1.38 -30.76 12.50
C PHE A 21 0.54 -30.32 11.30
N VAL A 22 -0.53 -31.07 10.95
CA VAL A 22 -1.48 -30.69 9.87
C VAL A 22 -2.22 -29.41 10.25
N LEU A 23 -2.69 -29.25 11.49
CA LEU A 23 -3.32 -28.03 11.97
C LEU A 23 -2.35 -26.85 11.98
N LEU A 24 -1.10 -27.07 12.35
CA LEU A 24 -0.03 -26.05 12.28
C LEU A 24 0.28 -25.67 10.83
N CYS A 25 0.36 -26.64 9.91
CA CYS A 25 0.53 -26.38 8.48
C CYS A 25 -0.66 -25.62 7.88
N LEU A 26 -1.90 -25.94 8.29
CA LEU A 26 -3.10 -25.22 7.87
C LEU A 26 -3.13 -23.77 8.40
N GLN A 27 -2.58 -23.54 9.59
CA GLN A 27 -2.41 -22.16 10.11
C GLN A 27 -1.30 -21.39 9.41
N ILE A 28 -0.24 -22.08 8.96
CA ILE A 28 0.84 -21.45 8.17
C ILE A 28 0.33 -21.09 6.76
N LEU A 29 -0.52 -21.93 6.16
CA LEU A 29 -1.16 -21.67 4.86
C LEU A 29 -2.13 -20.47 4.89
N LYS A 30 -2.70 -20.12 6.03
CA LYS A 30 -3.50 -18.89 6.21
C LYS A 30 -2.68 -17.60 6.35
N ALA A 31 -1.36 -17.67 6.42
CA ALA A 31 -0.49 -16.49 6.60
C ALA A 31 -0.39 -15.60 5.35
N GLN A 32 -0.76 -16.10 4.18
CA GLN A 32 -0.87 -15.36 2.92
C GLN A 32 -2.13 -15.80 2.19
N GLU A 33 -3.15 -14.97 2.19
CA GLU A 33 -4.39 -15.18 1.45
C GLU A 33 -4.49 -14.17 0.31
N LYS A 34 -4.82 -14.65 -0.89
CA LYS A 34 -5.14 -13.80 -2.03
C LYS A 34 -6.65 -13.74 -2.19
N VAL A 35 -7.17 -12.54 -2.26
CA VAL A 35 -8.60 -12.30 -2.44
C VAL A 35 -8.83 -11.37 -3.62
N ASN A 36 -9.94 -11.57 -4.34
CA ASN A 36 -10.43 -10.59 -5.30
C ASN A 36 -11.37 -9.62 -4.58
N ILE A 37 -10.95 -8.37 -4.40
CA ILE A 37 -11.71 -7.35 -3.67
C ILE A 37 -13.06 -6.97 -4.32
N TRP A 38 -13.27 -7.32 -5.58
CA TRP A 38 -14.52 -7.08 -6.32
C TRP A 38 -15.45 -8.31 -6.34
N GLN A 39 -15.05 -9.43 -5.72
CA GLN A 39 -15.89 -10.61 -5.62
C GLN A 39 -17.18 -10.30 -4.86
N GLY A 40 -18.33 -10.80 -5.36
CA GLY A 40 -19.63 -10.54 -4.75
C GLY A 40 -20.25 -9.18 -5.08
N THR A 41 -19.53 -8.28 -5.76
CA THR A 41 -20.07 -6.99 -6.20
C THR A 41 -20.70 -7.09 -7.60
N ALA A 42 -21.50 -6.08 -7.98
CA ALA A 42 -22.04 -5.97 -9.34
C ALA A 42 -20.93 -5.75 -10.40
N CYS A 43 -19.75 -5.30 -9.98
CA CYS A 43 -18.59 -5.05 -10.84
C CYS A 43 -17.77 -6.33 -10.98
N ARG A 44 -17.81 -6.98 -12.15
CA ARG A 44 -17.01 -8.17 -12.47
C ARG A 44 -15.56 -7.80 -12.79
N LYS A 45 -14.85 -7.18 -11.84
CA LYS A 45 -13.44 -6.85 -11.97
C LYS A 45 -12.61 -7.90 -11.24
N ASN A 46 -11.40 -8.17 -11.74
CA ASN A 46 -10.44 -9.03 -11.05
C ASN A 46 -9.28 -8.16 -10.55
N VAL A 47 -9.33 -7.81 -9.27
CA VAL A 47 -8.29 -7.04 -8.58
C VAL A 47 -7.88 -7.80 -7.32
N GLU A 48 -6.67 -8.31 -7.35
CA GLU A 48 -6.14 -9.13 -6.26
C GLU A 48 -5.60 -8.25 -5.13
N MET A 49 -5.80 -8.72 -3.91
CA MET A 49 -5.17 -8.20 -2.70
C MET A 49 -4.59 -9.38 -1.92
N THR A 50 -3.32 -9.26 -1.52
CA THR A 50 -2.63 -10.30 -0.74
C THR A 50 -2.57 -9.90 0.72
N ALA A 51 -3.16 -10.69 1.61
CA ALA A 51 -3.12 -10.45 3.04
C ALA A 51 -1.86 -11.06 3.69
N TYR A 52 -1.22 -10.30 4.54
CA TYR A 52 -0.10 -10.65 5.43
C TYR A 52 -0.54 -10.43 6.87
N LEU A 53 -1.19 -11.42 7.46
CA LEU A 53 -1.80 -11.27 8.78
C LEU A 53 -0.77 -11.44 9.89
N ALA A 54 -0.69 -10.47 10.80
CA ALA A 54 0.19 -10.51 11.95
C ALA A 54 -0.37 -11.46 13.03
N LYS A 55 0.49 -12.30 13.61
CA LYS A 55 0.11 -13.19 14.72
C LYS A 55 0.28 -12.46 16.06
N GLY A 56 -0.80 -12.31 16.81
CA GLY A 56 -0.75 -11.75 18.17
C GLY A 56 -0.28 -10.31 18.28
N GLY A 57 -0.33 -9.54 17.18
CA GLY A 57 0.12 -8.16 17.12
C GLY A 57 -1.01 -7.14 17.31
N SER A 58 -0.75 -5.94 16.83
CA SER A 58 -1.72 -4.85 16.76
C SER A 58 -2.93 -5.24 15.91
N LYS A 59 -4.13 -4.83 16.31
CA LYS A 59 -5.33 -4.96 15.49
C LYS A 59 -5.37 -3.96 14.31
N MET A 60 -4.29 -3.23 14.07
CA MET A 60 -4.17 -2.31 12.96
C MET A 60 -3.97 -3.06 11.64
N ALA A 61 -4.56 -2.52 10.59
CA ALA A 61 -4.35 -2.97 9.22
C ALA A 61 -3.69 -1.86 8.38
N VAL A 62 -2.80 -2.22 7.45
CA VAL A 62 -2.18 -1.29 6.51
C VAL A 62 -2.40 -1.78 5.08
N ILE A 63 -3.07 -0.97 4.26
CA ILE A 63 -3.16 -1.21 2.83
C ILE A 63 -1.85 -0.74 2.20
N VAL A 64 -1.16 -1.62 1.48
CA VAL A 64 0.10 -1.33 0.80
C VAL A 64 -0.15 -1.17 -0.69
N CYS A 65 0.15 0.02 -1.22
CA CYS A 65 0.02 0.36 -2.64
C CYS A 65 1.42 0.48 -3.26
N PRO A 66 1.92 -0.53 -3.99
CA PRO A 66 3.22 -0.46 -4.65
C PRO A 66 3.30 0.64 -5.71
N GLY A 67 4.49 1.13 -6.01
CA GLY A 67 4.74 2.05 -7.11
C GLY A 67 4.84 1.34 -8.47
N GLY A 68 5.25 2.10 -9.48
CA GLY A 68 5.37 1.63 -10.87
C GLY A 68 4.75 2.59 -11.87
N SER A 69 4.66 3.88 -11.51
CA SER A 69 4.23 4.97 -12.39
C SER A 69 2.79 4.84 -12.91
N TYR A 70 1.90 4.10 -12.24
CA TYR A 70 0.57 3.70 -12.75
C TYR A 70 0.62 2.85 -14.03
N LEU A 71 1.79 2.40 -14.41
CA LEU A 71 2.02 1.61 -15.61
C LEU A 71 2.16 0.11 -15.28
N TRP A 72 2.80 -0.21 -14.19
CA TRP A 72 3.09 -1.54 -13.63
C TRP A 72 3.19 -1.45 -12.11
N HIS A 73 3.60 -2.54 -11.43
CA HIS A 73 3.84 -2.56 -9.99
C HIS A 73 5.19 -3.16 -9.65
N ASP A 74 5.92 -2.56 -8.71
CA ASP A 74 6.99 -3.25 -8.00
C ASP A 74 6.41 -4.11 -6.87
N MET A 75 5.74 -5.21 -7.28
CA MET A 75 5.09 -6.12 -6.33
C MET A 75 6.06 -6.78 -5.36
N ASN A 76 7.32 -6.97 -5.74
CA ASN A 76 8.31 -7.59 -4.86
C ASN A 76 8.84 -6.58 -3.82
N GLY A 77 9.52 -5.51 -4.25
CA GLY A 77 10.21 -4.58 -3.36
C GLY A 77 9.29 -3.65 -2.57
N GLU A 78 8.23 -3.15 -3.22
CA GLU A 78 7.30 -2.18 -2.63
C GLU A 78 5.96 -2.82 -2.20
N GLY A 79 5.73 -4.07 -2.57
CA GLY A 79 4.55 -4.85 -2.19
C GLY A 79 4.87 -5.93 -1.16
N HIS A 80 5.32 -7.09 -1.62
CA HIS A 80 5.45 -8.29 -0.80
C HIS A 80 6.53 -8.18 0.30
N GLU A 81 7.68 -7.53 0.03
CA GLU A 81 8.69 -7.28 1.06
C GLU A 81 8.15 -6.35 2.16
N VAL A 82 7.39 -5.31 1.77
CA VAL A 82 6.73 -4.41 2.72
C VAL A 82 5.67 -5.14 3.55
N GLY A 83 4.82 -5.96 2.90
CA GLY A 83 3.81 -6.77 3.58
C GLY A 83 4.42 -7.70 4.63
N LYS A 84 5.49 -8.41 4.27
CA LYS A 84 6.24 -9.28 5.20
C LYS A 84 6.89 -8.49 6.33
N TRP A 85 7.49 -7.34 6.02
CA TRP A 85 8.11 -6.48 7.03
C TRP A 85 7.08 -5.99 8.06
N LEU A 86 5.92 -5.53 7.63
CA LEU A 86 4.84 -5.11 8.53
C LEU A 86 4.34 -6.29 9.37
N GLN A 87 4.07 -7.44 8.75
CA GLN A 87 3.64 -8.66 9.41
C GLN A 87 4.63 -9.09 10.51
N ASN A 88 5.93 -9.07 10.22
CA ASN A 88 6.99 -9.42 11.18
C ASN A 88 7.10 -8.42 12.34
N ASN A 89 6.57 -7.21 12.18
CA ASN A 89 6.50 -6.18 13.21
C ASN A 89 5.11 -6.11 13.90
N GLY A 90 4.27 -7.13 13.73
CA GLY A 90 2.99 -7.24 14.41
C GLY A 90 1.87 -6.38 13.80
N ILE A 91 2.01 -5.93 12.55
CA ILE A 91 1.03 -5.13 11.83
C ILE A 91 0.52 -5.93 10.64
N SER A 92 -0.80 -6.15 10.56
CA SER A 92 -1.41 -6.81 9.40
C SER A 92 -1.34 -5.91 8.17
N ALA A 93 -0.89 -6.47 7.05
CA ALA A 93 -0.75 -5.73 5.80
C ALA A 93 -1.55 -6.38 4.67
N PHE A 94 -2.09 -5.54 3.79
CA PHE A 94 -2.89 -5.92 2.64
C PHE A 94 -2.29 -5.29 1.40
N VAL A 95 -1.54 -6.08 0.62
CA VAL A 95 -0.86 -5.61 -0.59
C VAL A 95 -1.83 -5.59 -1.75
N LEU A 96 -2.19 -4.40 -2.20
CA LEU A 96 -3.18 -4.18 -3.25
C LEU A 96 -2.53 -4.19 -4.64
N HIS A 97 -2.98 -5.08 -5.51
CA HIS A 97 -2.62 -5.12 -6.92
C HIS A 97 -3.63 -4.28 -7.73
N TYR A 98 -3.68 -2.97 -7.46
CA TYR A 98 -4.62 -2.06 -8.12
C TYR A 98 -4.41 -2.00 -9.63
N ARG A 99 -5.45 -1.69 -10.41
CA ARG A 99 -5.38 -1.63 -11.87
C ARG A 99 -4.43 -0.54 -12.35
N THR A 100 -3.59 -0.89 -13.32
CA THR A 100 -2.62 -0.01 -13.98
C THR A 100 -2.86 0.04 -15.47
N ALA A 101 -2.28 1.04 -16.15
CA ALA A 101 -2.40 1.21 -17.59
C ALA A 101 -1.93 -0.01 -18.38
N GLY A 102 -0.89 -0.70 -17.88
CA GLY A 102 -0.25 -1.81 -18.58
C GLY A 102 0.67 -1.37 -19.71
N PHE A 103 1.72 -2.14 -19.98
CA PHE A 103 2.72 -1.80 -20.99
C PHE A 103 2.13 -1.68 -22.40
N MET A 104 1.24 -2.60 -22.79
CA MET A 104 0.64 -2.58 -24.14
C MET A 104 -0.12 -1.30 -24.41
N ALA A 105 -1.00 -0.88 -23.49
CA ALA A 105 -1.75 0.37 -23.64
C ALA A 105 -0.82 1.59 -23.67
N PHE A 106 0.25 1.59 -22.88
CA PHE A 106 1.23 2.66 -22.83
C PHE A 106 2.04 2.78 -24.14
N PHE A 107 2.52 1.67 -24.69
CA PHE A 107 3.28 1.65 -25.94
C PHE A 107 2.40 1.95 -27.16
N LEU A 108 1.18 1.44 -27.20
CA LEU A 108 0.23 1.71 -28.29
C LEU A 108 -0.41 3.10 -28.18
N HIS A 109 0.10 3.95 -27.28
CA HIS A 109 -0.33 5.33 -27.10
C HIS A 109 -1.83 5.46 -26.80
N TYR A 110 -2.44 4.44 -26.17
CA TYR A 110 -3.89 4.40 -25.86
C TYR A 110 -4.77 4.66 -27.12
N ARG A 111 -4.32 4.27 -28.30
CA ARG A 111 -5.06 4.51 -29.54
C ARG A 111 -6.25 3.55 -29.67
N LEU A 112 -7.36 4.09 -30.09
CA LEU A 112 -8.65 3.57 -30.57
C LEU A 112 -9.16 2.19 -30.09
N LEU A 113 -8.34 1.16 -30.04
CA LEU A 113 -8.74 -0.22 -29.68
C LEU A 113 -8.50 -0.58 -28.22
N PHE A 114 -7.60 0.15 -27.51
CA PHE A 114 -7.26 -0.13 -26.13
C PHE A 114 -7.40 1.12 -25.28
N ARG A 115 -8.55 1.26 -24.64
CA ARG A 115 -8.79 2.36 -23.69
C ARG A 115 -7.75 2.36 -22.55
N GLY A 116 -7.24 1.17 -22.16
CA GLY A 116 -6.39 1.00 -21.01
C GLY A 116 -7.08 1.38 -19.69
N VAL A 117 -6.47 1.01 -18.59
CA VAL A 117 -6.88 1.44 -17.25
C VAL A 117 -6.41 2.89 -17.03
N ARG A 118 -7.27 3.74 -16.51
CA ARG A 118 -7.02 5.18 -16.28
C ARG A 118 -7.75 5.64 -15.03
N TYR A 119 -7.42 6.87 -14.60
CA TYR A 119 -8.21 7.53 -13.56
C TYR A 119 -9.71 7.52 -13.92
N PRO A 120 -10.59 7.09 -13.00
CA PRO A 120 -10.35 6.83 -11.57
C PRO A 120 -10.08 5.35 -11.18
N ASP A 121 -9.86 4.44 -12.12
CA ASP A 121 -9.85 2.99 -11.90
C ASP A 121 -9.00 2.51 -10.69
N ALA A 122 -7.76 3.00 -10.55
CA ALA A 122 -6.90 2.64 -9.42
C ALA A 122 -7.46 3.18 -8.09
N LEU A 123 -8.05 4.38 -8.12
CA LEU A 123 -8.66 5.00 -6.95
C LEU A 123 -9.93 4.26 -6.51
N ASP A 124 -10.71 3.76 -7.47
CA ASP A 124 -11.87 2.91 -7.19
C ASP A 124 -11.42 1.58 -6.57
N ASP A 125 -10.27 1.01 -6.99
CA ASP A 125 -9.72 -0.21 -6.40
C ASP A 125 -9.25 0.02 -4.95
N LEU A 126 -8.59 1.14 -4.66
CA LEU A 126 -8.22 1.48 -3.28
C LEU A 126 -9.47 1.70 -2.41
N THR A 127 -10.49 2.35 -2.95
CA THR A 127 -11.78 2.54 -2.27
C THR A 127 -12.40 1.19 -1.92
N GLN A 128 -12.49 0.29 -2.91
CA GLN A 128 -13.05 -1.04 -2.72
C GLN A 128 -12.21 -1.88 -1.74
N ALA A 129 -10.89 -1.81 -1.81
CA ALA A 129 -10.00 -2.51 -0.87
C ALA A 129 -10.23 -2.04 0.58
N THR A 130 -10.40 -0.73 0.78
CA THR A 130 -10.71 -0.17 2.10
C THR A 130 -12.05 -0.69 2.63
N LEU A 131 -13.09 -0.69 1.81
CA LEU A 131 -14.41 -1.20 2.17
C LEU A 131 -14.37 -2.70 2.45
N TYR A 132 -13.71 -3.47 1.59
CA TYR A 132 -13.55 -4.91 1.73
C TYR A 132 -12.87 -5.28 3.06
N ILE A 133 -11.77 -4.61 3.43
CA ILE A 133 -11.09 -4.87 4.71
C ILE A 133 -11.99 -4.50 5.90
N LYS A 134 -12.73 -3.40 5.82
CA LYS A 134 -13.67 -3.00 6.87
C LYS A 134 -14.77 -4.05 7.07
N GLU A 135 -15.34 -4.56 6.00
CA GLU A 135 -16.39 -5.58 6.01
C GLU A 135 -15.89 -6.91 6.59
N HIS A 136 -14.66 -7.33 6.23
CA HIS A 136 -14.06 -8.59 6.66
C HIS A 136 -13.10 -8.44 7.84
N ALA A 137 -13.13 -7.30 8.54
CA ALA A 137 -12.18 -6.98 9.61
C ALA A 137 -12.12 -8.05 10.71
N ARG A 138 -13.29 -8.61 11.09
CA ARG A 138 -13.40 -9.67 12.09
C ARG A 138 -12.71 -10.96 11.63
N GLU A 139 -12.84 -11.33 10.36
CA GLU A 139 -12.23 -12.53 9.79
C GLU A 139 -10.71 -12.42 9.77
N TYR A 140 -10.18 -11.23 9.48
CA TYR A 140 -8.76 -10.93 9.48
C TYR A 140 -8.18 -10.64 10.87
N GLY A 141 -9.02 -10.55 11.91
CA GLY A 141 -8.58 -10.24 13.27
C GLY A 141 -8.07 -8.80 13.43
N VAL A 142 -8.51 -7.87 12.57
CA VAL A 142 -8.16 -6.45 12.59
C VAL A 142 -9.33 -5.59 13.06
N CYS A 143 -9.06 -4.34 13.41
CA CYS A 143 -10.10 -3.37 13.77
C CYS A 143 -10.52 -2.58 12.52
N SER A 144 -11.82 -2.54 12.24
CA SER A 144 -12.40 -1.79 11.12
C SER A 144 -12.10 -0.29 11.14
N ASP A 145 -11.87 0.26 12.33
CA ASP A 145 -11.60 1.68 12.54
C ASP A 145 -10.10 1.96 12.75
N SER A 146 -9.23 0.97 12.51
CA SER A 146 -7.77 1.10 12.60
C SER A 146 -7.09 0.63 11.31
N ILE A 147 -7.49 1.23 10.19
CA ILE A 147 -6.95 0.94 8.87
C ILE A 147 -6.19 2.17 8.37
N GLY A 148 -4.90 2.01 8.12
CA GLY A 148 -4.09 3.01 7.43
C GLY A 148 -3.69 2.57 6.03
N ALA A 149 -3.00 3.43 5.28
CA ALA A 149 -2.46 3.09 3.98
C ALA A 149 -1.02 3.57 3.82
N MET A 150 -0.20 2.73 3.19
CA MET A 150 1.18 3.04 2.81
C MET A 150 1.31 2.92 1.31
N GLY A 151 1.92 3.91 0.66
CA GLY A 151 2.08 3.91 -0.78
C GLY A 151 3.45 4.40 -1.22
N PHE A 152 3.96 3.80 -2.28
CA PHE A 152 5.29 4.06 -2.81
C PHE A 152 5.19 4.76 -4.17
N SER A 153 5.93 5.84 -4.40
CA SER A 153 5.96 6.51 -5.70
C SER A 153 4.54 6.87 -6.23
N ALA A 154 4.10 6.27 -7.32
CA ALA A 154 2.73 6.40 -7.82
C ALA A 154 1.67 5.83 -6.84
N GLY A 155 2.01 4.77 -6.09
CA GLY A 155 1.18 4.26 -4.98
C GLY A 155 1.05 5.27 -3.85
N GLY A 156 2.08 6.09 -3.60
CA GLY A 156 2.03 7.23 -2.68
C GLY A 156 1.00 8.28 -3.11
N HIS A 157 0.97 8.62 -4.40
CA HIS A 157 -0.07 9.47 -4.97
C HIS A 157 -1.47 8.84 -4.83
N LEU A 158 -1.58 7.52 -5.00
CA LEU A 158 -2.85 6.81 -4.90
C LEU A 158 -3.42 6.89 -3.48
N VAL A 159 -2.62 6.59 -2.44
CA VAL A 159 -3.12 6.64 -1.04
C VAL A 159 -3.46 8.08 -0.62
N LEU A 160 -2.69 9.06 -1.06
CA LEU A 160 -3.02 10.47 -0.86
C LEU A 160 -4.33 10.85 -1.57
N SER A 161 -4.52 10.42 -2.83
CA SER A 161 -5.79 10.63 -3.56
C SER A 161 -6.98 10.00 -2.83
N GLY A 162 -6.77 8.86 -2.17
CA GLY A 162 -7.80 8.20 -1.35
C GLY A 162 -8.34 9.12 -0.26
N VAL A 163 -7.46 9.74 0.52
CA VAL A 163 -7.87 10.58 1.65
C VAL A 163 -8.28 11.98 1.23
N THR A 164 -7.71 12.54 0.15
CA THR A 164 -8.01 13.91 -0.27
C THR A 164 -9.19 14.01 -1.23
N LEU A 165 -9.33 13.08 -2.19
CA LEU A 165 -10.36 13.15 -3.24
C LEU A 165 -11.56 12.25 -2.96
N ARG A 166 -11.41 11.18 -2.18
CA ARG A 166 -12.49 10.26 -1.83
C ARG A 166 -12.82 10.28 -0.33
N GLN A 167 -12.05 11.01 0.47
CA GLN A 167 -12.23 11.09 1.93
C GLN A 167 -12.35 9.70 2.59
N LEU A 168 -11.49 8.76 2.12
CA LEU A 168 -11.49 7.40 2.66
C LEU A 168 -11.19 7.45 4.16
N PRO A 169 -11.93 6.68 4.97
CA PRO A 169 -11.78 6.67 6.42
C PRO A 169 -10.55 5.89 6.85
N LEU A 170 -9.37 6.40 6.49
CA LEU A 170 -8.08 5.87 6.87
C LEU A 170 -7.54 6.62 8.09
N THR A 171 -6.97 5.90 9.03
CA THR A 171 -6.44 6.48 10.28
C THR A 171 -5.11 7.20 10.09
N PHE A 172 -4.39 6.88 9.03
CA PHE A 172 -3.17 7.56 8.60
C PHE A 172 -2.84 7.21 7.15
N VAL A 173 -1.95 7.97 6.54
CA VAL A 173 -1.30 7.62 5.27
C VAL A 173 0.21 7.77 5.37
N ALA A 174 0.94 6.85 4.74
CA ALA A 174 2.40 6.84 4.70
C ALA A 174 2.89 6.86 3.23
N PRO A 175 2.94 8.03 2.57
CA PRO A 175 3.49 8.18 1.25
C PRO A 175 5.02 8.19 1.29
N ILE A 176 5.65 7.21 0.61
CA ILE A 176 7.09 7.04 0.53
C ILE A 176 7.53 7.45 -0.89
N TYR A 177 8.42 8.45 -0.98
CA TYR A 177 8.86 9.12 -2.23
C TYR A 177 7.73 9.35 -3.24
N PRO A 178 6.61 9.97 -2.80
CA PRO A 178 5.39 10.01 -3.59
C PRO A 178 5.50 10.92 -4.81
N VAL A 179 4.77 10.57 -5.86
CA VAL A 179 4.28 11.57 -6.80
C VAL A 179 3.21 12.39 -6.08
N VAL A 180 3.24 13.71 -6.22
CA VAL A 180 2.28 14.63 -5.58
C VAL A 180 1.64 15.53 -6.62
N THR A 181 2.46 16.29 -7.38
CA THR A 181 1.93 17.20 -8.39
C THR A 181 1.78 16.57 -9.77
N MET A 182 0.70 16.90 -10.46
CA MET A 182 0.50 16.61 -11.89
C MET A 182 0.84 17.81 -12.78
N ASN A 183 1.33 18.91 -12.20
CA ASN A 183 1.63 20.17 -12.86
C ASN A 183 3.10 20.60 -12.77
N GLY A 184 3.46 21.62 -13.54
CA GLY A 184 4.71 22.34 -13.43
C GLY A 184 5.97 21.54 -13.77
N LYS A 185 7.11 22.05 -13.26
CA LYS A 185 8.46 21.51 -13.55
C LYS A 185 8.83 20.25 -12.75
N TYR A 186 8.08 19.96 -11.70
CA TYR A 186 8.34 18.82 -10.82
C TYR A 186 7.49 17.59 -11.14
N VAL A 187 6.58 17.70 -12.13
CA VAL A 187 5.69 16.60 -12.52
C VAL A 187 6.47 15.36 -12.97
N HIS A 188 6.07 14.19 -12.46
CA HIS A 188 6.52 12.93 -13.01
C HIS A 188 5.69 12.57 -14.25
N LYS A 189 6.17 12.98 -15.43
CA LYS A 189 5.45 12.91 -16.72
C LYS A 189 4.94 11.51 -17.06
N ARG A 190 5.70 10.46 -16.72
CA ARG A 190 5.30 9.06 -16.98
C ARG A 190 4.07 8.68 -16.16
N SER A 191 4.05 8.97 -14.85
CA SER A 191 2.88 8.71 -13.99
C SER A 191 1.65 9.48 -14.48
N ARG A 192 1.81 10.76 -14.79
CA ARG A 192 0.70 11.56 -15.34
C ARG A 192 0.15 10.97 -16.63
N ARG A 193 1.02 10.55 -17.55
CA ARG A 193 0.58 9.95 -18.83
C ARG A 193 -0.11 8.61 -18.60
N ALA A 194 0.41 7.74 -17.75
CA ALA A 194 -0.18 6.45 -17.45
C ALA A 194 -1.54 6.61 -16.73
N LEU A 195 -1.63 7.52 -15.76
CA LEU A 195 -2.85 7.78 -15.00
C LEU A 195 -3.97 8.39 -15.85
N LEU A 196 -3.65 9.34 -16.73
CA LEU A 196 -4.63 10.09 -17.51
C LEU A 196 -4.86 9.57 -18.95
N GLY A 197 -3.86 8.91 -19.51
CA GLY A 197 -3.82 8.56 -20.93
C GLY A 197 -3.45 9.75 -21.82
N ASP A 198 -3.06 9.46 -23.08
CA ASP A 198 -2.53 10.48 -23.99
C ASP A 198 -3.53 11.59 -24.34
N ASN A 199 -4.81 11.27 -24.43
CA ASN A 199 -5.86 12.22 -24.76
C ASN A 199 -6.24 13.16 -23.60
N ARG A 200 -5.96 12.80 -22.34
CA ARG A 200 -6.33 13.59 -21.16
C ARG A 200 -5.13 14.17 -20.40
N LYS A 201 -3.91 13.68 -20.65
CA LYS A 201 -2.70 14.11 -19.91
C LYS A 201 -2.42 15.61 -19.94
N ASN A 202 -2.96 16.32 -20.93
CA ASN A 202 -2.80 17.75 -21.09
C ASN A 202 -4.01 18.55 -20.57
N SER A 203 -5.08 17.91 -20.15
CA SER A 203 -6.22 18.57 -19.53
C SER A 203 -5.79 19.30 -18.27
N ARG A 204 -5.90 20.63 -18.26
CA ARG A 204 -5.56 21.45 -17.08
C ARG A 204 -6.43 21.06 -15.89
N LEU A 205 -7.74 20.95 -16.11
CA LEU A 205 -8.71 20.57 -15.08
C LEU A 205 -8.31 19.26 -14.37
N LEU A 206 -7.99 18.19 -15.15
CA LEU A 206 -7.60 16.91 -14.56
C LEU A 206 -6.24 16.95 -13.88
N ARG A 207 -5.30 17.73 -14.39
CA ARG A 207 -4.02 17.91 -13.71
C ARG A 207 -4.18 18.64 -12.39
N ASP A 208 -4.95 19.71 -12.37
CA ASP A 208 -5.23 20.49 -11.17
C ASP A 208 -5.98 19.65 -10.14
N SER A 209 -7.01 18.88 -10.56
CA SER A 209 -7.79 18.01 -9.67
C SER A 209 -7.02 16.79 -9.13
N LEU A 210 -5.86 16.46 -9.70
CA LEU A 210 -5.02 15.34 -9.28
C LEU A 210 -3.65 15.79 -8.73
N SER A 211 -3.44 17.09 -8.56
CA SER A 211 -2.29 17.65 -7.85
C SER A 211 -2.64 17.76 -6.37
N ILE A 212 -2.15 16.79 -5.60
CA ILE A 212 -2.57 16.54 -4.22
C ILE A 212 -2.35 17.74 -3.30
N GLU A 213 -1.31 18.50 -3.54
CA GLU A 213 -0.96 19.71 -2.79
C GLU A 213 -2.09 20.76 -2.75
N HIS A 214 -3.03 20.69 -3.70
CA HIS A 214 -4.18 21.60 -3.77
C HIS A 214 -5.44 21.06 -3.07
N HIS A 215 -5.40 19.83 -2.56
CA HIS A 215 -6.57 19.14 -2.00
C HIS A 215 -6.40 18.72 -0.53
N ILE A 216 -5.32 19.15 0.10
CA ILE A 216 -5.15 18.95 1.55
C ILE A 216 -6.18 19.81 2.28
N SER A 217 -6.88 19.21 3.23
CA SER A 217 -7.88 19.86 4.06
C SER A 217 -7.83 19.34 5.49
N ALA A 218 -8.53 19.96 6.41
CA ALA A 218 -8.57 19.56 7.82
C ALA A 218 -9.05 18.11 8.07
N SER A 219 -9.70 17.47 7.07
CA SER A 219 -10.10 16.06 7.14
C SER A 219 -8.98 15.09 6.79
N CYS A 220 -7.80 15.57 6.35
CA CYS A 220 -6.67 14.71 6.05
C CYS A 220 -6.14 14.05 7.33
N PRO A 221 -5.97 12.71 7.35
CA PRO A 221 -5.43 12.03 8.51
C PRO A 221 -3.93 12.33 8.70
N PRO A 222 -3.32 11.96 9.83
CA PRO A 222 -1.88 12.05 10.05
C PRO A 222 -1.06 11.43 8.92
N VAL A 223 0.05 12.07 8.56
CA VAL A 223 0.89 11.67 7.41
C VAL A 223 2.32 11.37 7.83
N PHE A 224 2.86 10.24 7.38
CA PHE A 224 4.27 9.89 7.47
C PHE A 224 4.91 9.96 6.09
N LEU A 225 5.71 10.99 5.84
CA LEU A 225 6.26 11.32 4.53
C LEU A 225 7.78 11.08 4.51
N VAL A 226 8.26 10.34 3.51
CA VAL A 226 9.69 10.06 3.33
C VAL A 226 10.11 10.25 1.88
N ASN A 227 11.29 10.80 1.66
CA ASN A 227 11.95 10.82 0.35
C ASN A 227 13.47 10.94 0.48
N CYS A 228 14.17 10.84 -0.67
CA CYS A 228 15.58 11.15 -0.78
C CYS A 228 15.80 12.37 -1.69
N LYS A 229 16.76 13.23 -1.34
CA LYS A 229 17.06 14.44 -2.10
C LYS A 229 17.69 14.15 -3.46
N ASP A 230 18.40 13.03 -3.56
CA ASP A 230 19.06 12.55 -4.77
C ASP A 230 18.17 11.67 -5.67
N ASP A 231 16.85 11.64 -5.44
CA ASP A 231 15.89 10.85 -6.22
C ASP A 231 15.90 11.25 -7.71
N PRO A 232 16.33 10.37 -8.64
CA PRO A 232 16.43 10.68 -10.05
C PRO A 232 15.08 10.52 -10.79
N ILE A 233 14.09 9.91 -10.17
CA ILE A 233 12.81 9.52 -10.79
C ILE A 233 11.70 10.50 -10.43
N VAL A 234 11.41 10.64 -9.14
CA VAL A 234 10.42 11.60 -8.63
C VAL A 234 11.16 12.71 -7.93
N LYS A 235 11.11 13.90 -8.50
CA LYS A 235 11.78 15.07 -7.93
C LYS A 235 11.37 15.30 -6.48
N TYR A 236 12.31 15.42 -5.56
CA TYR A 236 12.08 15.57 -4.12
C TYR A 236 11.13 16.72 -3.77
N GLN A 237 11.03 17.72 -4.64
CA GLN A 237 10.09 18.83 -4.49
C GLN A 237 8.61 18.38 -4.47
N ASN A 238 8.27 17.19 -4.96
CA ASN A 238 6.93 16.62 -4.75
C ASN A 238 6.64 16.50 -3.25
N SER A 239 7.59 15.97 -2.48
CA SER A 239 7.44 15.85 -1.03
C SER A 239 7.43 17.22 -0.33
N GLU A 240 8.24 18.16 -0.76
CA GLU A 240 8.23 19.53 -0.20
C GLU A 240 6.90 20.26 -0.45
N LEU A 241 6.28 20.08 -1.63
CA LEU A 241 4.94 20.61 -1.92
C LEU A 241 3.89 20.02 -0.98
N LEU A 242 3.96 18.70 -0.72
CA LEU A 242 3.06 18.05 0.20
C LEU A 242 3.26 18.52 1.64
N ASP A 243 4.51 18.55 2.11
CA ASP A 243 4.89 19.04 3.45
C ASP A 243 4.38 20.46 3.71
N SER A 244 4.59 21.35 2.74
CA SER A 244 4.09 22.72 2.79
C SER A 244 2.57 22.78 2.91
N ALA A 245 1.85 21.98 2.12
CA ALA A 245 0.40 21.92 2.17
C ALA A 245 -0.11 21.36 3.49
N LEU A 246 0.50 20.29 4.01
CA LEU A 246 0.17 19.71 5.32
C LEU A 246 0.40 20.71 6.45
N THR A 247 1.51 21.46 6.42
CA THR A 247 1.83 22.51 7.40
C THR A 247 0.80 23.63 7.38
N VAL A 248 0.45 24.14 6.20
CA VAL A 248 -0.55 25.23 6.05
C VAL A 248 -1.91 24.83 6.61
N HIS A 249 -2.30 23.56 6.45
CA HIS A 249 -3.57 23.04 6.94
C HIS A 249 -3.49 22.46 8.37
N ASN A 250 -2.36 22.59 9.07
CA ASN A 250 -2.12 22.07 10.42
C ASN A 250 -2.36 20.57 10.56
N ILE A 251 -2.07 19.79 9.50
CA ILE A 251 -2.20 18.33 9.54
C ILE A 251 -1.01 17.74 10.31
N PRO A 252 -1.25 16.87 11.32
CA PRO A 252 -0.17 16.17 12.00
C PRO A 252 0.64 15.34 11.01
N HIS A 253 1.93 15.61 10.88
CA HIS A 253 2.77 14.84 9.97
C HIS A 253 4.22 14.77 10.45
N GLN A 254 4.92 13.75 9.99
CA GLN A 254 6.37 13.62 10.11
C GLN A 254 6.96 13.54 8.70
N TYR A 255 7.82 14.48 8.36
CA TYR A 255 8.54 14.49 7.10
C TYR A 255 10.02 14.18 7.32
N ILE A 256 10.53 13.18 6.60
CA ILE A 256 11.93 12.77 6.65
C ILE A 256 12.50 12.83 5.23
N GLN A 257 13.44 13.75 5.02
CA GLN A 257 14.18 13.84 3.76
C GLN A 257 15.62 13.37 3.98
N TYR A 258 15.96 12.21 3.43
CA TYR A 258 17.33 11.71 3.45
C TYR A 258 18.17 12.37 2.36
N LYS A 259 19.47 12.52 2.63
CA LYS A 259 20.38 13.13 1.68
C LYS A 259 20.55 12.24 0.44
N THR A 260 20.71 10.93 0.64
CA THR A 260 20.94 9.95 -0.40
C THR A 260 20.08 8.71 -0.19
N GLY A 261 19.83 7.96 -1.27
CA GLY A 261 19.05 6.72 -1.25
C GLY A 261 18.30 6.48 -2.55
N GLY A 262 18.16 7.51 -3.39
CA GLY A 262 17.50 7.41 -4.68
C GLY A 262 16.01 7.14 -4.59
N HIS A 263 15.51 6.28 -5.50
CA HIS A 263 14.10 5.91 -5.64
C HIS A 263 13.92 4.39 -5.61
N GLY A 264 12.75 3.92 -5.18
CA GLY A 264 12.40 2.49 -5.28
C GLY A 264 13.11 1.60 -4.25
N PHE A 265 13.51 2.13 -3.10
CA PHE A 265 14.17 1.33 -2.06
C PHE A 265 13.20 0.43 -1.30
N GLY A 266 11.87 0.70 -1.31
CA GLY A 266 10.86 -0.12 -0.65
C GLY A 266 11.22 -0.47 0.80
N ALA A 267 10.95 -1.71 1.21
CA ALA A 267 11.38 -2.26 2.49
C ALA A 267 12.71 -3.03 2.42
N SER A 268 13.45 -2.94 1.31
CA SER A 268 14.69 -3.67 1.09
C SER A 268 15.76 -3.36 2.14
N ASP A 269 16.54 -4.37 2.52
CA ASP A 269 17.71 -4.21 3.39
C ASP A 269 18.99 -3.90 2.60
N THR A 270 18.93 -3.95 1.27
CA THR A 270 20.10 -3.74 0.39
C THR A 270 19.96 -2.55 -0.56
N LYS A 271 18.74 -2.20 -0.99
CA LYS A 271 18.47 -1.05 -1.86
C LYS A 271 18.51 0.26 -1.06
N GLY A 272 18.87 1.35 -1.74
CA GLY A 272 19.03 2.66 -1.13
C GLY A 272 20.27 2.78 -0.24
N SER A 273 20.46 3.94 0.40
CA SER A 273 21.55 4.17 1.35
C SER A 273 21.26 3.53 2.70
N PRO A 274 22.31 3.22 3.52
CA PRO A 274 22.11 2.77 4.90
C PRO A 274 21.26 3.75 5.72
N GLU A 275 21.40 5.05 5.44
CA GLU A 275 20.66 6.11 6.12
C GLU A 275 19.17 6.05 5.75
N CYS A 276 18.83 6.00 4.45
CA CYS A 276 17.42 5.99 4.03
C CYS A 276 16.69 4.72 4.48
N ARG A 277 17.37 3.59 4.63
CA ARG A 277 16.76 2.35 5.16
C ARG A 277 16.26 2.46 6.60
N GLN A 278 16.67 3.50 7.35
CA GLN A 278 16.17 3.79 8.69
C GLN A 278 14.69 4.21 8.70
N TRP A 279 14.12 4.62 7.56
CA TRP A 279 12.72 5.00 7.46
C TRP A 279 11.77 3.96 8.05
N LYS A 280 12.14 2.67 7.93
CA LYS A 280 11.34 1.55 8.48
C LYS A 280 11.23 1.63 10.01
N LYS A 281 12.35 1.92 10.67
CA LYS A 281 12.41 2.10 12.13
C LYS A 281 11.65 3.36 12.56
N GLU A 282 11.85 4.45 11.84
CA GLU A 282 11.16 5.72 12.10
C GLU A 282 9.64 5.57 11.97
N PHE A 283 9.17 4.86 10.92
CA PHE A 283 7.74 4.56 10.77
C PHE A 283 7.18 3.76 11.96
N LEU A 284 7.89 2.73 12.42
CA LEU A 284 7.43 1.94 13.56
C LEU A 284 7.37 2.74 14.86
N VAL A 285 8.27 3.68 15.05
CA VAL A 285 8.23 4.61 16.20
C VAL A 285 7.05 5.55 16.07
N TRP A 286 6.86 6.14 14.89
CA TRP A 286 5.78 7.08 14.61
C TRP A 286 4.40 6.43 14.77
N ILE A 287 4.20 5.24 14.21
CA ILE A 287 2.89 4.57 14.27
C ILE A 287 2.50 4.14 15.68
N ARG A 288 3.47 3.77 16.52
CA ARG A 288 3.22 3.47 17.93
C ARG A 288 2.75 4.70 18.71
N LYS A 289 3.31 5.87 18.43
CA LYS A 289 2.87 7.14 19.03
C LYS A 289 1.43 7.47 18.66
N LEU A 290 1.04 7.22 17.40
CA LEU A 290 -0.36 7.43 16.97
C LEU A 290 -1.35 6.51 17.67
N GLN A 291 -0.95 5.31 18.10
CA GLN A 291 -1.82 4.37 18.80
C GLN A 291 -2.03 4.72 20.28
N THR A 292 -1.23 5.61 20.85
CA THR A 292 -1.27 6.01 22.27
C THR A 292 -1.96 7.36 22.48
N GLN A 293 -2.35 8.04 21.43
CA GLN A 293 -3.16 9.27 21.44
C GLN A 293 -4.64 8.94 21.27
#